data_ee5c819d0f750d8585069c3b93434a68
#
_entry.id   ee5c819d0f750d8585069c3b93434a68
#
_cell.length_a   1.000
_cell.length_b   1.000
_cell.length_c   1.000
_cell.angle_alpha   90.00
_cell.angle_beta   90.00
_cell.angle_gamma   90.00
#
_symmetry.space_group_name_H-M   'P 1'
#
loop_
_entity.id
_entity.type
_entity.pdbx_description
1 polymer ?
#
loop_
_entity_poly.entity_id
_entity_poly.type
_entity_poly.pdbx_seq_one_letter_code
_entity_poly.pdbx_strand_id
1 'polypeptide(L)'
;QGARSHYKGTGLGMAIVKELLDRMDGTIQIDSVENQGTTIHVVIPFEIAEEPAVVQEMSELPKENLSGCRILLAEDNELNREIAAFLLKDEGISVTEAEDGQQAVKLFKEKPAGTFDVILMDLMMPVMDGYTATRKIRELERSDAKTVPIIAMTANAFQEDAEKCIAVGMNAHLAKPLDIEKMKKTIKSICS
;
A
#
# COMPACT_ATOMS: atom_id res chain seq x y z
N GLN A 1 31.71 -8.65 23.47
CA GLN A 1 31.24 -7.29 23.88
C GLN A 1 30.22 -6.87 22.83
N GLY A 2 28.93 -7.05 23.14
CA GLY A 2 27.83 -6.72 22.23
C GLY A 2 27.54 -5.24 22.26
N ALA A 3 27.41 -4.63 21.09
CA ALA A 3 26.99 -3.24 20.92
C ALA A 3 25.55 -3.09 21.44
N ARG A 4 25.40 -2.40 22.59
CA ARG A 4 24.09 -1.95 23.06
C ARG A 4 23.63 -0.82 22.16
N SER A 5 22.70 -1.09 21.28
CA SER A 5 21.96 -0.07 20.54
C SER A 5 21.20 0.81 21.54
N HIS A 6 21.66 2.06 21.74
CA HIS A 6 20.95 3.07 22.53
C HIS A 6 19.76 3.64 21.74
N TYR A 7 18.73 2.86 21.48
CA TYR A 7 17.43 3.42 21.13
C TYR A 7 16.80 4.00 22.40
N LYS A 8 16.98 5.29 22.61
CA LYS A 8 16.24 6.06 23.61
C LYS A 8 14.82 6.25 23.10
N GLY A 9 13.96 5.26 23.28
CA GLY A 9 12.53 5.43 23.08
C GLY A 9 12.00 6.46 24.08
N THR A 10 11.05 7.28 23.67
CA THR A 10 10.43 8.33 24.49
C THR A 10 9.61 7.78 25.66
N GLY A 11 9.45 6.46 25.77
CA GLY A 11 8.63 5.79 26.78
C GLY A 11 7.12 6.00 26.62
N LEU A 12 6.68 6.81 25.66
CA LEU A 12 5.28 7.17 25.45
C LEU A 12 4.46 6.09 24.74
N GLY A 13 5.10 5.16 24.00
CA GLY A 13 4.40 4.17 23.20
C GLY A 13 3.42 3.31 24.00
N MET A 14 3.82 2.76 25.14
CA MET A 14 2.96 1.94 25.99
C MET A 14 1.84 2.75 26.65
N ALA A 15 2.09 4.01 27.00
CA ALA A 15 1.06 4.89 27.53
C ALA A 15 -0.04 5.16 26.50
N ILE A 16 0.34 5.39 25.25
CA ILE A 16 -0.59 5.57 24.12
C ILE A 16 -1.40 4.30 23.86
N VAL A 17 -0.72 3.13 23.83
CA VAL A 17 -1.41 1.83 23.66
C VAL A 17 -2.43 1.62 24.78
N LYS A 18 -2.06 1.88 26.03
CA LYS A 18 -2.97 1.75 27.18
C LYS A 18 -4.20 2.67 27.04
N GLU A 19 -3.99 3.93 26.70
CA GLU A 19 -5.08 4.89 26.51
C GLU A 19 -6.03 4.47 25.37
N LEU A 20 -5.50 3.97 24.25
CA LEU A 20 -6.30 3.46 23.15
C LEU A 20 -7.13 2.25 23.56
N LEU A 21 -6.53 1.30 24.29
CA LEU A 21 -7.24 0.13 24.80
C LEU A 21 -8.33 0.50 25.80
N ASP A 22 -8.06 1.42 26.71
CA ASP A 22 -9.06 1.90 27.66
C ASP A 22 -10.27 2.55 26.97
N ARG A 23 -10.06 3.26 25.83
CA ARG A 23 -11.16 3.81 25.01
C ARG A 23 -11.94 2.74 24.24
N MET A 24 -11.37 1.55 24.05
CA MET A 24 -11.98 0.42 23.36
C MET A 24 -12.48 -0.65 24.34
N ASP A 25 -12.56 -0.35 25.63
CA ASP A 25 -12.87 -1.30 26.70
C ASP A 25 -11.97 -2.56 26.65
N GLY A 26 -10.76 -2.42 26.12
CA GLY A 26 -9.78 -3.49 25.94
C GLY A 26 -8.88 -3.67 27.16
N THR A 27 -8.19 -4.79 27.20
CA THR A 27 -7.20 -5.10 28.23
C THR A 27 -5.86 -5.48 27.64
N ILE A 28 -4.76 -5.22 28.39
CA ILE A 28 -3.41 -5.58 28.01
C ILE A 28 -2.72 -6.30 29.18
N GLN A 29 -2.07 -7.42 28.89
CA GLN A 29 -1.19 -8.12 29.81
C GLN A 29 0.18 -8.26 29.17
N ILE A 30 1.25 -8.05 29.95
CA ILE A 30 2.62 -8.12 29.49
C ILE A 30 3.39 -9.09 30.37
N ASP A 31 3.91 -10.14 29.76
CA ASP A 31 4.78 -11.12 30.38
C ASP A 31 6.18 -10.98 29.78
N SER A 32 7.14 -10.54 30.60
CA SER A 32 8.51 -10.28 30.14
C SER A 32 9.54 -10.88 31.10
N VAL A 33 10.49 -11.61 30.52
CA VAL A 33 11.62 -12.16 31.25
C VAL A 33 12.91 -11.68 30.59
N GLU A 34 13.81 -11.11 31.39
CA GLU A 34 15.08 -10.59 30.90
C GLU A 34 15.88 -11.68 30.16
N ASN A 35 16.37 -11.34 28.95
CA ASN A 35 17.07 -12.25 28.02
C ASN A 35 16.27 -13.46 27.50
N GLN A 36 14.98 -13.56 27.78
CA GLN A 36 14.10 -14.60 27.25
C GLN A 36 13.05 -14.06 26.28
N GLY A 37 12.69 -12.78 26.41
CA GLY A 37 11.74 -12.11 25.52
C GLY A 37 10.55 -11.51 26.25
N THR A 38 9.63 -10.97 25.45
CA THR A 38 8.40 -10.33 25.96
C THR A 38 7.20 -10.84 25.15
N THR A 39 6.16 -11.23 25.86
CA THR A 39 4.86 -11.59 25.28
C THR A 39 3.84 -10.56 25.71
N ILE A 40 3.05 -10.07 24.78
CA ILE A 40 1.99 -9.09 25.03
C ILE A 40 0.67 -9.70 24.57
N HIS A 41 -0.28 -9.79 25.51
CA HIS A 41 -1.64 -10.22 25.24
C HIS A 41 -2.56 -9.00 25.25
N VAL A 42 -3.27 -8.77 24.15
CA VAL A 42 -4.26 -7.70 24.00
C VAL A 42 -5.61 -8.34 23.72
N VAL A 43 -6.64 -7.92 24.47
CA VAL A 43 -8.02 -8.36 24.26
C VAL A 43 -8.87 -7.11 24.07
N ILE A 44 -9.59 -7.03 22.95
CA ILE A 44 -10.50 -5.94 22.64
C ILE A 44 -11.89 -6.54 22.40
N PRO A 45 -12.94 -6.11 23.15
CA PRO A 45 -14.29 -6.55 22.89
C PRO A 45 -14.82 -5.83 21.62
N PHE A 46 -15.50 -6.57 20.77
CA PHE A 46 -16.25 -6.03 19.65
C PHE A 46 -17.70 -6.51 19.74
N GLU A 47 -18.64 -5.62 19.49
CA GLU A 47 -20.02 -6.02 19.27
C GLU A 47 -20.11 -6.82 17.96
N ILE A 48 -20.78 -7.97 18.01
CA ILE A 48 -21.07 -8.72 16.80
C ILE A 48 -22.18 -7.98 16.08
N ALA A 49 -21.87 -7.39 14.92
CA ALA A 49 -22.89 -6.77 14.10
C ALA A 49 -23.89 -7.86 13.66
N GLU A 50 -25.18 -7.65 13.92
CA GLU A 50 -26.22 -8.45 13.26
C GLU A 50 -26.04 -8.24 11.76
N GLU A 51 -25.94 -9.35 10.98
CA GLU A 51 -25.88 -9.23 9.52
C GLU A 51 -27.08 -8.40 9.05
N PRO A 52 -26.85 -7.23 8.44
CA PRO A 52 -27.96 -6.52 7.84
C PRO A 52 -28.59 -7.43 6.78
N ALA A 53 -29.89 -7.64 6.84
CA ALA A 53 -30.66 -8.46 5.90
C ALA A 53 -30.54 -8.04 4.41
N VAL A 54 -29.63 -7.16 4.10
CA VAL A 54 -29.34 -6.58 2.77
C VAL A 54 -28.17 -7.27 2.05
N VAL A 55 -27.49 -8.25 2.67
CA VAL A 55 -26.33 -8.93 2.04
C VAL A 55 -26.76 -9.86 0.88
N GLN A 56 -28.05 -10.11 0.69
CA GLN A 56 -28.49 -10.98 -0.41
C GLN A 56 -28.57 -10.33 -1.80
N GLU A 57 -28.42 -9.02 -1.92
CA GLU A 57 -28.39 -8.36 -3.25
C GLU A 57 -27.00 -7.91 -3.73
N MET A 58 -25.95 -8.08 -2.91
CA MET A 58 -24.57 -7.78 -3.36
C MET A 58 -23.81 -8.99 -3.91
N SER A 59 -24.42 -10.16 -4.02
CA SER A 59 -23.77 -11.38 -4.47
C SER A 59 -23.70 -11.55 -5.99
N GLU A 60 -24.21 -10.60 -6.78
CA GLU A 60 -24.20 -10.67 -8.26
C GLU A 60 -23.66 -9.44 -8.98
N LEU A 61 -22.89 -8.59 -8.30
CA LEU A 61 -21.99 -7.72 -9.07
C LEU A 61 -20.94 -8.64 -9.70
N PRO A 62 -20.72 -8.59 -11.02
CA PRO A 62 -19.68 -9.41 -11.65
C PRO A 62 -18.38 -9.16 -10.86
N LYS A 63 -17.81 -10.24 -10.29
CA LYS A 63 -16.49 -10.16 -9.63
C LYS A 63 -15.57 -9.49 -10.62
N GLU A 64 -15.16 -8.28 -10.33
CA GLU A 64 -14.27 -7.50 -11.20
C GLU A 64 -12.97 -8.28 -11.30
N ASN A 65 -12.87 -9.10 -12.33
CA ASN A 65 -11.74 -10.00 -12.52
C ASN A 65 -10.59 -9.23 -13.18
N LEU A 66 -9.60 -8.87 -12.40
CA LEU A 66 -8.32 -8.32 -12.86
C LEU A 66 -7.28 -9.44 -13.11
N SER A 67 -7.71 -10.69 -13.17
CA SER A 67 -6.81 -11.81 -13.42
C SER A 67 -6.05 -11.61 -14.73
N GLY A 68 -4.74 -11.75 -14.66
CA GLY A 68 -3.84 -11.53 -15.78
C GLY A 68 -3.34 -10.09 -15.94
N CYS A 69 -3.86 -9.12 -15.18
CA CYS A 69 -3.31 -7.77 -15.11
C CYS A 69 -1.87 -7.81 -14.58
N ARG A 70 -0.98 -7.00 -15.14
CA ARG A 70 0.45 -6.95 -14.80
C ARG A 70 0.77 -5.60 -14.18
N ILE A 71 1.12 -5.62 -12.90
CA ILE A 71 1.33 -4.43 -12.10
C ILE A 71 2.82 -4.30 -11.74
N LEU A 72 3.37 -3.10 -11.90
CA LEU A 72 4.62 -2.68 -11.27
C LEU A 72 4.27 -1.98 -9.95
N LEU A 73 4.67 -2.58 -8.83
CA LEU A 73 4.43 -2.08 -7.47
C LEU A 73 5.72 -1.48 -6.92
N ALA A 74 5.73 -0.17 -6.66
CA ALA A 74 6.84 0.54 -6.02
C ALA A 74 6.44 0.95 -4.60
N GLU A 75 7.12 0.39 -3.60
CA GLU A 75 6.90 0.59 -2.16
C GLU A 75 8.21 0.33 -1.43
N ASP A 76 8.68 1.25 -0.61
CA ASP A 76 9.96 1.12 0.08
C ASP A 76 9.89 0.24 1.34
N ASN A 77 8.78 0.26 2.03
CA ASN A 77 8.59 -0.57 3.21
C ASN A 77 8.34 -2.03 2.81
N GLU A 78 9.27 -2.92 3.17
CA GLU A 78 9.24 -4.34 2.83
C GLU A 78 7.92 -5.01 3.23
N LEU A 79 7.44 -4.78 4.47
CA LEU A 79 6.19 -5.37 4.96
C LEU A 79 4.98 -4.87 4.18
N ASN A 80 4.90 -3.56 3.91
CA ASN A 80 3.80 -2.99 3.11
C ASN A 80 3.82 -3.56 1.69
N ARG A 81 5.02 -3.69 1.09
CA ARG A 81 5.21 -4.24 -0.25
C ARG A 81 4.78 -5.71 -0.31
N GLU A 82 5.19 -6.53 0.67
CA GLU A 82 4.78 -7.93 0.76
C GLU A 82 3.27 -8.08 0.92
N ILE A 83 2.64 -7.30 1.80
CA ILE A 83 1.19 -7.32 2.01
C ILE A 83 0.46 -6.93 0.73
N ALA A 84 0.85 -5.82 0.09
CA ALA A 84 0.24 -5.36 -1.15
C ALA A 84 0.41 -6.40 -2.27
N ALA A 85 1.63 -6.95 -2.43
CA ALA A 85 1.90 -7.98 -3.43
C ALA A 85 1.08 -9.25 -3.17
N PHE A 86 0.95 -9.68 -1.92
CA PHE A 86 0.12 -10.84 -1.56
C PHE A 86 -1.35 -10.63 -1.95
N LEU A 87 -1.93 -9.50 -1.54
CA LEU A 87 -3.33 -9.16 -1.84
C LEU A 87 -3.60 -9.08 -3.35
N LEU A 88 -2.67 -8.51 -4.11
CA LEU A 88 -2.76 -8.43 -5.57
C LEU A 88 -2.66 -9.82 -6.23
N LYS A 89 -1.72 -10.65 -5.78
CA LYS A 89 -1.52 -12.01 -6.31
C LYS A 89 -2.71 -12.93 -6.01
N ASP A 90 -3.37 -12.77 -4.86
CA ASP A 90 -4.58 -13.51 -4.49
C ASP A 90 -5.75 -13.22 -5.46
N GLU A 91 -5.77 -12.03 -6.06
CA GLU A 91 -6.72 -11.63 -7.12
C GLU A 91 -6.28 -12.06 -8.54
N GLY A 92 -5.23 -12.88 -8.66
CA GLY A 92 -4.72 -13.37 -9.93
C GLY A 92 -3.91 -12.35 -10.74
N ILE A 93 -3.42 -11.28 -10.10
CA ILE A 93 -2.61 -10.21 -10.69
C ILE A 93 -1.14 -10.59 -10.66
N SER A 94 -0.42 -10.37 -11.75
CA SER A 94 1.03 -10.53 -11.81
C SER A 94 1.72 -9.27 -11.28
N VAL A 95 2.50 -9.39 -10.21
CA VAL A 95 3.19 -8.25 -9.58
C VAL A 95 4.69 -8.33 -9.82
N THR A 96 5.25 -7.21 -10.29
CA THR A 96 6.70 -6.95 -10.30
C THR A 96 6.97 -5.88 -9.24
N GLU A 97 7.88 -6.16 -8.32
CA GLU A 97 8.13 -5.34 -7.15
C GLU A 97 9.35 -4.44 -7.35
N ALA A 98 9.30 -3.22 -6.83
CA ALA A 98 10.39 -2.25 -6.76
C ALA A 98 10.46 -1.65 -5.35
N GLU A 99 11.66 -1.47 -4.82
CA GLU A 99 11.91 -1.00 -3.44
C GLU A 99 11.98 0.53 -3.34
N ASP A 100 12.11 1.21 -4.48
CA ASP A 100 12.16 2.66 -4.60
C ASP A 100 11.79 3.13 -6.02
N GLY A 101 11.65 4.44 -6.18
CA GLY A 101 11.32 5.02 -7.49
C GLY A 101 12.39 4.81 -8.55
N GLN A 102 13.67 4.70 -8.16
CA GLN A 102 14.76 4.48 -9.11
C GLN A 102 14.68 3.07 -9.70
N GLN A 103 14.42 2.07 -8.86
CA GLN A 103 14.23 0.69 -9.30
C GLN A 103 12.97 0.57 -10.16
N ALA A 104 11.88 1.27 -9.80
CA ALA A 104 10.66 1.30 -10.62
C ALA A 104 10.92 1.85 -12.02
N VAL A 105 11.62 2.99 -12.15
CA VAL A 105 12.00 3.57 -13.44
C VAL A 105 12.89 2.62 -14.24
N LYS A 106 13.86 1.97 -13.57
CA LYS A 106 14.78 1.00 -14.20
C LYS A 106 14.00 -0.19 -14.76
N LEU A 107 13.16 -0.82 -13.94
CA LEU A 107 12.35 -1.99 -14.34
C LEU A 107 11.40 -1.62 -15.49
N PHE A 108 10.76 -0.46 -15.43
CA PHE A 108 9.90 0.00 -16.51
C PHE A 108 10.69 0.23 -17.80
N LYS A 109 11.90 0.79 -17.73
CA LYS A 109 12.75 1.05 -18.89
C LYS A 109 13.29 -0.24 -19.53
N GLU A 110 13.71 -1.21 -18.73
CA GLU A 110 14.38 -2.46 -19.20
C GLU A 110 13.38 -3.47 -19.78
N LYS A 111 12.13 -3.47 -19.33
CA LYS A 111 11.11 -4.39 -19.84
C LYS A 111 10.52 -3.88 -21.17
N PRO A 112 10.07 -4.77 -22.06
CA PRO A 112 9.41 -4.37 -23.31
C PRO A 112 8.21 -3.44 -23.07
N ALA A 113 7.92 -2.56 -24.02
CA ALA A 113 6.72 -1.73 -23.95
C ALA A 113 5.45 -2.59 -23.87
N GLY A 114 4.47 -2.18 -23.07
CA GLY A 114 3.26 -2.93 -22.80
C GLY A 114 3.45 -4.12 -21.84
N THR A 115 4.60 -4.23 -21.14
CA THR A 115 4.79 -5.26 -20.10
C THR A 115 3.91 -5.00 -18.88
N PHE A 116 3.67 -3.75 -18.53
CA PHE A 116 2.86 -3.35 -17.38
C PHE A 116 1.56 -2.70 -17.83
N ASP A 117 0.47 -3.12 -17.23
CA ASP A 117 -0.86 -2.58 -17.48
C ASP A 117 -1.13 -1.39 -16.52
N VAL A 118 -0.53 -1.41 -15.32
CA VAL A 118 -0.66 -0.35 -14.30
C VAL A 118 0.64 -0.27 -13.49
N ILE A 119 0.95 0.92 -13.00
CA ILE A 119 2.01 1.16 -12.00
C ILE A 119 1.34 1.66 -10.72
N LEU A 120 1.55 0.97 -9.60
CA LEU A 120 1.23 1.44 -8.26
C LEU A 120 2.51 2.06 -7.67
N MET A 121 2.46 3.34 -7.33
CA MET A 121 3.63 4.13 -6.97
C MET A 121 3.44 4.80 -5.62
N ASP A 122 4.21 4.38 -4.61
CA ASP A 122 4.29 5.14 -3.37
C ASP A 122 4.88 6.53 -3.64
N LEU A 123 4.31 7.53 -3.01
CA LEU A 123 4.80 8.90 -3.13
C LEU A 123 6.06 9.15 -2.33
N MET A 124 6.18 8.52 -1.15
CA MET A 124 7.23 8.80 -0.18
C MET A 124 8.21 7.63 -0.09
N MET A 125 9.20 7.63 -0.97
CA MET A 125 10.25 6.60 -0.99
C MET A 125 11.65 7.24 -0.88
N PRO A 126 12.63 6.55 -0.27
CA PRO A 126 14.03 6.98 -0.29
C PRO A 126 14.61 6.88 -1.70
N VAL A 127 15.82 7.42 -1.91
CA VAL A 127 16.56 7.42 -3.17
C VAL A 127 15.85 8.21 -4.27
N MET A 128 14.60 7.85 -4.60
CA MET A 128 13.76 8.56 -5.56
C MET A 128 12.28 8.45 -5.15
N ASP A 129 11.67 9.59 -4.88
CA ASP A 129 10.24 9.70 -4.57
C ASP A 129 9.35 9.39 -5.79
N GLY A 130 8.06 9.08 -5.53
CA GLY A 130 7.12 8.69 -6.57
C GLY A 130 6.81 9.79 -7.58
N TYR A 131 6.85 11.07 -7.19
CA TYR A 131 6.65 12.18 -8.12
C TYR A 131 7.80 12.27 -9.14
N THR A 132 9.03 12.15 -8.66
CA THR A 132 10.23 12.16 -9.50
C THR A 132 10.28 10.92 -10.40
N ALA A 133 9.94 9.75 -9.87
CA ALA A 133 9.86 8.51 -10.64
C ALA A 133 8.83 8.63 -11.77
N THR A 134 7.65 9.16 -11.47
CA THR A 134 6.59 9.38 -12.46
C THR A 134 7.05 10.30 -13.59
N ARG A 135 7.65 11.46 -13.27
CA ARG A 135 8.19 12.37 -14.31
C ARG A 135 9.19 11.64 -15.20
N LYS A 136 10.14 10.92 -14.62
CA LYS A 136 11.15 10.15 -15.37
C LYS A 136 10.52 9.09 -16.26
N ILE A 137 9.50 8.37 -15.78
CA ILE A 137 8.75 7.40 -16.61
C ILE A 137 8.10 8.11 -17.78
N ARG A 138 7.43 9.25 -17.56
CA ARG A 138 6.74 10.03 -18.60
C ARG A 138 7.69 10.63 -19.66
N GLU A 139 8.95 10.86 -19.30
CA GLU A 139 10.01 11.39 -20.18
C GLU A 139 10.70 10.32 -21.02
N LEU A 140 10.49 9.03 -20.75
CA LEU A 140 11.12 7.97 -21.54
C LEU A 140 10.62 7.96 -22.98
N GLU A 141 11.54 7.75 -23.92
CA GLU A 141 11.25 7.60 -25.35
C GLU A 141 10.76 6.17 -25.66
N ARG A 142 9.55 5.84 -25.18
CA ARG A 142 8.88 4.55 -25.46
C ARG A 142 7.37 4.77 -25.59
N SER A 143 6.73 3.90 -26.36
CA SER A 143 5.33 4.07 -26.77
C SER A 143 4.32 4.13 -25.63
N ASP A 144 4.56 3.39 -24.53
CA ASP A 144 3.67 3.30 -23.38
C ASP A 144 4.03 4.26 -22.23
N ALA A 145 5.17 4.97 -22.29
CA ALA A 145 5.61 5.86 -21.22
C ALA A 145 4.62 6.98 -20.87
N LYS A 146 3.90 7.49 -21.87
CA LYS A 146 2.91 8.56 -21.67
C LYS A 146 1.51 8.04 -21.34
N THR A 147 1.24 6.79 -21.62
CA THR A 147 -0.11 6.22 -21.54
C THR A 147 -0.29 5.19 -20.42
N VAL A 148 0.78 4.52 -19.95
CA VAL A 148 0.66 3.56 -18.84
C VAL A 148 0.02 4.23 -17.64
N PRO A 149 -1.06 3.69 -17.08
CA PRO A 149 -1.69 4.22 -15.88
C PRO A 149 -0.72 4.17 -14.69
N ILE A 150 -0.55 5.31 -14.01
CA ILE A 150 0.21 5.40 -12.76
C ILE A 150 -0.74 5.88 -11.67
N ILE A 151 -0.89 5.05 -10.63
CA ILE A 151 -1.74 5.30 -9.48
C ILE A 151 -0.84 5.56 -8.28
N ALA A 152 -0.99 6.73 -7.67
CA ALA A 152 -0.27 7.06 -6.45
C ALA A 152 -0.80 6.26 -5.25
N MET A 153 0.09 5.83 -4.38
CA MET A 153 -0.24 5.32 -3.05
C MET A 153 0.21 6.37 -2.03
N THR A 154 -0.71 6.86 -1.20
CA THR A 154 -0.43 7.95 -0.25
C THR A 154 -0.93 7.64 1.15
N ALA A 155 -0.19 8.05 2.17
CA ALA A 155 -0.66 7.99 3.56
C ALA A 155 -1.80 8.97 3.86
N ASN A 156 -1.94 10.05 3.05
CA ASN A 156 -2.95 11.08 3.20
C ASN A 156 -3.69 11.30 1.88
N ALA A 157 -5.02 11.21 1.92
CA ALA A 157 -5.88 11.46 0.76
C ALA A 157 -6.36 12.94 0.69
N PHE A 158 -5.50 13.90 1.07
CA PHE A 158 -5.87 15.31 0.99
C PHE A 158 -5.86 15.82 -0.47
N GLN A 159 -6.72 16.80 -0.74
CA GLN A 159 -6.95 17.35 -2.07
C GLN A 159 -5.67 17.96 -2.70
N GLU A 160 -4.78 18.54 -1.88
CA GLU A 160 -3.50 19.11 -2.34
C GLU A 160 -2.54 18.07 -2.93
N ASP A 161 -2.52 16.84 -2.39
CA ASP A 161 -1.68 15.77 -2.92
C ASP A 161 -2.26 15.20 -4.23
N ALA A 162 -3.58 15.17 -4.37
CA ALA A 162 -4.24 14.77 -5.60
C ALA A 162 -3.89 15.69 -6.78
N GLU A 163 -3.90 17.01 -6.58
CA GLU A 163 -3.53 17.99 -7.60
C GLU A 163 -2.07 17.84 -8.04
N LYS A 164 -1.15 17.61 -7.09
CA LYS A 164 0.26 17.34 -7.38
C LYS A 164 0.46 16.06 -8.18
N CYS A 165 -0.26 14.99 -7.83
CA CYS A 165 -0.21 13.71 -8.56
C CYS A 165 -0.61 13.91 -10.03
N ILE A 166 -1.71 14.60 -10.29
CA ILE A 166 -2.17 14.87 -11.65
C ILE A 166 -1.15 15.75 -12.41
N ALA A 167 -0.61 16.78 -11.75
CA ALA A 167 0.36 17.69 -12.38
C ALA A 167 1.65 17.00 -12.85
N VAL A 168 2.07 15.92 -12.21
CA VAL A 168 3.25 15.12 -12.62
C VAL A 168 2.91 14.00 -13.61
N GLY A 169 1.62 13.81 -13.94
CA GLY A 169 1.16 12.83 -14.92
C GLY A 169 0.71 11.48 -14.31
N MET A 170 0.33 11.44 -13.03
CA MET A 170 -0.38 10.30 -12.45
C MET A 170 -1.86 10.35 -12.83
N ASN A 171 -2.53 9.21 -12.84
CA ASN A 171 -3.90 9.05 -13.30
C ASN A 171 -4.92 9.00 -12.16
N ALA A 172 -4.50 8.53 -10.99
CA ALA A 172 -5.33 8.45 -9.79
C ALA A 172 -4.45 8.37 -8.53
N HIS A 173 -5.12 8.36 -7.37
CA HIS A 173 -4.47 8.10 -6.08
C HIS A 173 -5.32 7.15 -5.22
N LEU A 174 -4.65 6.38 -4.36
CA LEU A 174 -5.21 5.46 -3.38
C LEU A 174 -4.59 5.75 -2.02
N ALA A 175 -5.44 5.79 -0.99
CA ALA A 175 -4.96 5.91 0.39
C ALA A 175 -4.36 4.57 0.87
N LYS A 176 -3.32 4.65 1.68
CA LYS A 176 -2.80 3.51 2.45
C LYS A 176 -3.59 3.38 3.78
N PRO A 177 -3.87 2.16 4.28
CA PRO A 177 -3.56 0.87 3.68
C PRO A 177 -4.38 0.59 2.42
N LEU A 178 -3.83 -0.21 1.49
CA LEU A 178 -4.49 -0.51 0.22
C LEU A 178 -5.82 -1.25 0.44
N ASP A 179 -6.89 -0.62 0.00
CA ASP A 179 -8.21 -1.22 -0.12
C ASP A 179 -8.34 -1.87 -1.51
N ILE A 180 -8.41 -3.20 -1.54
CA ILE A 180 -8.43 -3.98 -2.77
C ILE A 180 -9.64 -3.64 -3.64
N GLU A 181 -10.83 -3.45 -3.04
CA GLU A 181 -12.03 -3.14 -3.81
C GLU A 181 -11.96 -1.74 -4.45
N LYS A 182 -11.43 -0.74 -3.71
CA LYS A 182 -11.18 0.59 -4.27
C LYS A 182 -10.15 0.54 -5.38
N MET A 183 -9.08 -0.22 -5.19
CA MET A 183 -8.02 -0.38 -6.17
C MET A 183 -8.56 -1.02 -7.46
N LYS A 184 -9.33 -2.11 -7.38
CA LYS A 184 -9.98 -2.74 -8.54
C LYS A 184 -10.85 -1.76 -9.32
N LYS A 185 -11.71 -1.01 -8.62
CA LYS A 185 -12.57 0.02 -9.23
C LYS A 185 -11.73 1.09 -9.93
N THR A 186 -10.65 1.55 -9.28
CA THR A 186 -9.77 2.57 -9.83
C THR A 186 -9.04 2.08 -11.08
N ILE A 187 -8.45 0.89 -11.04
CA ILE A 187 -7.76 0.29 -12.19
C ILE A 187 -8.73 0.14 -13.37
N LYS A 188 -9.93 -0.38 -13.13
CA LYS A 188 -10.94 -0.56 -14.18
C LYS A 188 -11.34 0.78 -14.81
N SER A 189 -11.59 1.81 -13.99
CA SER A 189 -11.99 3.12 -14.51
C SER A 189 -10.92 3.81 -15.38
N ILE A 190 -9.66 3.40 -15.23
CA ILE A 190 -8.52 3.98 -15.95
C ILE A 190 -8.15 3.13 -17.18
N CYS A 191 -8.35 1.82 -17.13
CA CYS A 191 -8.00 0.88 -18.20
C CYS A 191 -9.16 0.59 -19.16
N SER A 192 -10.36 1.14 -18.90
CA SER A 192 -11.54 1.07 -19.79
C SER A 192 -11.48 2.19 -20.80
#